data_69ba123c986c4f968bed3b847848dbf0
#
_entry.id   69ba123c986c4f968bed3b847848dbf0
#
_cell.length_a   1.000
_cell.length_b   1.000
_cell.length_c   1.000
_cell.angle_alpha   90.00
_cell.angle_beta   90.00
_cell.angle_gamma   90.00
#
_symmetry.space_group_name_H-M   'P 1'
#
loop_
_entity.id
_entity.type
_entity.pdbx_description
1 polymer ?
#
loop_
_entity_poly.entity_id
_entity_poly.type
_entity_poly.pdbx_seq_one_letter_code
_entity_poly.pdbx_strand_id
1 'polypeptide(L)'
;MRHKTCLLNPKILDKFGVPYQKLVQEEREMIIVFPYSYHSGFNHGFNIAESTNFAMERWIEFGKRANPCTCERSRVKFSMDPFIKKYQPENYEKWIKGLDIAPHPYDPPEKVAEVLKRAAGNKSKVYKYV
;
A
#
# COMPACT_ATOMS: atom_id res chain seq x y z
N MET A 1 -6.64 -5.25 11.07
CA MET A 1 -7.31 -5.53 9.79
C MET A 1 -6.39 -6.15 8.73
N ARG A 2 -5.07 -5.82 8.66
CA ARG A 2 -4.13 -6.42 7.69
C ARG A 2 -4.01 -7.96 7.76
N HIS A 3 -4.34 -8.56 8.88
CA HIS A 3 -4.19 -10.01 9.14
C HIS A 3 -5.33 -10.86 8.59
N LYS A 4 -6.33 -10.24 7.93
CA LYS A 4 -7.50 -10.93 7.35
C LYS A 4 -8.31 -11.77 8.35
N THR A 5 -8.27 -11.41 9.62
CA THR A 5 -8.99 -12.11 10.71
C THR A 5 -10.38 -11.53 11.01
N CYS A 6 -10.70 -10.39 10.42
CA CYS A 6 -11.95 -9.68 10.67
C CYS A 6 -12.61 -9.29 9.35
N LEU A 7 -13.90 -9.57 9.25
CA LEU A 7 -14.80 -9.05 8.22
C LEU A 7 -15.70 -7.99 8.85
N LEU A 8 -15.78 -6.83 8.24
CA LEU A 8 -16.68 -5.77 8.69
C LEU A 8 -18.03 -5.91 7.99
N ASN A 9 -19.08 -5.98 8.80
CA ASN A 9 -20.43 -5.92 8.25
C ASN A 9 -20.69 -4.51 7.70
N PRO A 10 -21.24 -4.36 6.48
CA PRO A 10 -21.61 -3.07 5.91
C PRO A 10 -22.44 -2.18 6.84
N LYS A 11 -23.35 -2.75 7.61
CA LYS A 11 -24.15 -2.00 8.61
C LYS A 11 -23.30 -1.31 9.68
N ILE A 12 -22.11 -1.84 9.97
CA ILE A 12 -21.18 -1.19 10.90
C ILE A 12 -20.55 0.02 10.21
N LEU A 13 -20.18 -0.11 8.94
CA LEU A 13 -19.65 1.00 8.16
C LEU A 13 -20.65 2.14 8.04
N ASP A 14 -21.93 1.82 7.77
CA ASP A 14 -23.02 2.79 7.73
C ASP A 14 -23.16 3.53 9.07
N LYS A 15 -23.14 2.78 10.18
CA LYS A 15 -23.25 3.35 11.54
C LYS A 15 -22.16 4.35 11.86
N PHE A 16 -20.94 4.15 11.34
CA PHE A 16 -19.80 5.02 11.57
C PHE A 16 -19.54 6.00 10.41
N GLY A 17 -20.42 6.10 9.44
CA GLY A 17 -20.29 7.01 8.30
C GLY A 17 -19.08 6.72 7.42
N VAL A 18 -18.60 5.47 7.37
CA VAL A 18 -17.46 5.08 6.54
C VAL A 18 -17.98 4.76 5.14
N PRO A 19 -17.56 5.51 4.12
CA PRO A 19 -18.00 5.25 2.74
C PRO A 19 -17.45 3.91 2.24
N TYR A 20 -18.28 3.14 1.55
CA TYR A 20 -17.89 1.88 0.92
C TYR A 20 -18.72 1.63 -0.34
N GLN A 21 -18.23 0.75 -1.17
CA GLN A 21 -18.95 0.25 -2.34
C GLN A 21 -19.07 -1.26 -2.27
N LYS A 22 -20.16 -1.78 -2.78
CA LYS A 22 -20.37 -3.23 -2.98
C LYS A 22 -20.17 -3.55 -4.46
N LEU A 23 -19.50 -4.66 -4.69
CA LEU A 23 -19.22 -5.15 -6.02
C LEU A 23 -19.44 -6.66 -6.02
N VAL A 24 -20.07 -7.16 -7.06
CA VAL A 24 -20.12 -8.60 -7.36
C VAL A 24 -19.27 -8.83 -8.59
N GLN A 25 -18.37 -9.78 -8.52
CA GLN A 25 -17.55 -10.19 -9.66
C GLN A 25 -18.25 -11.37 -10.33
N GLU A 26 -18.62 -11.20 -11.57
CA GLU A 26 -19.22 -12.24 -12.39
C GLU A 26 -18.16 -12.99 -13.21
N GLU A 27 -18.58 -14.05 -13.88
CA GLU A 27 -17.71 -14.82 -14.77
C GLU A 27 -17.10 -13.92 -15.86
N ARG A 28 -15.79 -14.08 -16.10
CA ARG A 28 -14.99 -13.31 -17.07
C ARG A 28 -14.78 -11.84 -16.71
N GLU A 29 -15.11 -11.44 -15.51
CA GLU A 29 -14.79 -10.10 -15.02
C GLU A 29 -13.45 -10.07 -14.31
N MET A 30 -12.82 -8.90 -14.34
CA MET A 30 -11.57 -8.61 -13.65
C MET A 30 -11.79 -7.44 -12.68
N ILE A 31 -11.36 -7.64 -11.44
CA ILE A 31 -11.34 -6.56 -10.44
C ILE A 31 -9.91 -6.07 -10.26
N ILE A 32 -9.72 -4.76 -10.37
CA ILE A 32 -8.45 -4.11 -10.09
C ILE A 32 -8.58 -3.33 -8.78
N VAL A 33 -7.76 -3.71 -7.79
CA VAL A 33 -7.71 -3.03 -6.50
C VAL A 33 -6.52 -2.08 -6.46
N PHE A 34 -6.80 -0.81 -6.23
CA PHE A 34 -5.77 0.22 -6.13
C PHE A 34 -5.02 0.16 -4.79
N PRO A 35 -3.80 0.74 -4.73
CA PRO A 35 -3.05 0.85 -3.47
C PRO A 35 -3.88 1.53 -2.38
N TYR A 36 -3.70 1.09 -1.13
CA TYR A 36 -4.41 1.61 0.06
C TYR A 36 -5.92 1.41 0.08
N SER A 37 -6.43 0.59 -0.83
CA SER A 37 -7.86 0.27 -0.88
C SER A 37 -8.14 -0.92 0.02
N TYR A 38 -8.84 -0.68 1.13
CA TYR A 38 -9.35 -1.79 1.94
C TYR A 38 -10.46 -2.49 1.19
N HIS A 39 -10.33 -3.79 1.06
CA HIS A 39 -11.33 -4.63 0.42
C HIS A 39 -11.47 -5.94 1.19
N SER A 40 -12.65 -6.47 1.19
CA SER A 40 -12.98 -7.77 1.76
C SER A 40 -14.18 -8.35 1.04
N GLY A 41 -14.33 -9.66 1.07
CA GLY A 41 -15.43 -10.31 0.39
C GLY A 41 -15.55 -11.78 0.77
N PHE A 42 -16.47 -12.43 0.12
CA PHE A 42 -16.72 -13.87 0.24
C PHE A 42 -17.21 -14.40 -1.10
N ASN A 43 -17.07 -15.69 -1.29
CA ASN A 43 -17.58 -16.36 -2.49
C ASN A 43 -19.02 -16.79 -2.28
N HIS A 44 -19.86 -16.66 -3.30
CA HIS A 44 -21.27 -17.10 -3.25
C HIS A 44 -21.41 -18.63 -3.27
N GLY A 45 -20.38 -19.34 -3.66
CA GLY A 45 -20.34 -20.80 -3.74
C GLY A 45 -18.99 -21.27 -4.22
N PHE A 46 -18.94 -22.47 -4.75
CA PHE A 46 -17.73 -23.02 -5.37
C PHE A 46 -17.34 -22.18 -6.59
N ASN A 47 -16.09 -21.72 -6.62
CA ASN A 47 -15.53 -20.97 -7.73
C ASN A 47 -14.03 -21.17 -7.84
N ILE A 48 -13.48 -20.77 -8.97
CA ILE A 48 -12.04 -20.66 -9.20
C ILE A 48 -11.74 -19.23 -9.64
N ALA A 49 -10.85 -18.57 -8.93
CA ALA A 49 -10.39 -17.22 -9.27
C ALA A 49 -8.87 -17.16 -9.20
N GLU A 50 -8.27 -16.47 -10.16
CA GLU A 50 -6.84 -16.19 -10.16
C GLU A 50 -6.59 -14.75 -9.75
N SER A 51 -5.53 -14.51 -9.01
CA SER A 51 -5.11 -13.17 -8.64
C SER A 51 -3.61 -13.02 -8.76
N THR A 52 -3.17 -11.84 -9.16
CA THR A 52 -1.76 -11.49 -9.23
C THR A 52 -1.55 -10.05 -8.78
N ASN A 53 -0.40 -9.79 -8.20
CA ASN A 53 0.03 -8.43 -7.92
C ASN A 53 0.79 -7.88 -9.14
N PHE A 54 0.54 -6.63 -9.47
CA PHE A 54 1.32 -5.90 -10.46
C PHE A 54 1.60 -4.49 -9.97
N ALA A 55 2.62 -3.86 -10.50
CA ALA A 55 2.97 -2.50 -10.18
C ALA A 55 3.01 -1.66 -11.46
N MET A 56 2.36 -0.51 -11.43
CA MET A 56 2.57 0.58 -12.38
C MET A 56 3.59 1.56 -11.82
N GLU A 57 4.18 2.39 -12.64
CA GLU A 57 5.18 3.38 -12.21
C GLU A 57 4.69 4.24 -11.05
N ARG A 58 3.43 4.71 -11.10
CA ARG A 58 2.79 5.46 -10.00
C ARG A 58 2.79 4.72 -8.65
N TRP A 59 2.86 3.38 -8.65
CA TRP A 59 2.90 2.59 -7.42
C TRP A 59 4.22 2.76 -6.64
N ILE A 60 5.29 3.15 -7.30
CA ILE A 60 6.63 3.26 -6.69
C ILE A 60 6.59 4.14 -5.44
N GLU A 61 5.90 5.28 -5.48
CA GLU A 61 5.79 6.16 -4.31
C GLU A 61 5.04 5.50 -3.15
N PHE A 62 4.07 4.65 -3.41
CA PHE A 62 3.39 3.87 -2.39
C PHE A 62 4.32 2.78 -1.83
N GLY A 63 5.03 2.07 -2.69
CA GLY A 63 5.99 1.04 -2.29
C GLY A 63 7.12 1.60 -1.44
N LYS A 64 7.70 2.74 -1.81
CA LYS A 64 8.75 3.43 -1.04
C LYS A 64 8.31 3.76 0.40
N ARG A 65 7.03 3.99 0.63
CA ARG A 65 6.44 4.42 1.92
C ARG A 65 5.66 3.31 2.62
N ALA A 66 5.57 2.13 2.02
CA ALA A 66 4.84 1.02 2.60
C ALA A 66 5.48 0.56 3.92
N ASN A 67 4.65 0.32 4.91
CA ASN A 67 5.08 -0.26 6.17
C ASN A 67 4.84 -1.78 6.12
N PRO A 68 5.89 -2.59 5.96
CA PRO A 68 5.74 -4.04 5.99
C PRO A 68 5.24 -4.49 7.36
N CYS A 69 4.35 -5.46 7.37
CA CYS A 69 3.96 -6.09 8.63
C CYS A 69 5.11 -6.96 9.14
N THR A 70 5.36 -6.94 10.43
CA THR A 70 6.43 -7.69 11.09
C THR A 70 5.95 -8.91 11.84
N CYS A 71 4.65 -9.25 11.79
CA CYS A 71 4.03 -10.31 12.60
C CYS A 71 4.38 -11.71 12.11
N GLU A 72 4.71 -11.89 10.85
CA GLU A 72 5.06 -13.19 10.27
C GLU A 72 6.45 -13.17 9.65
N ARG A 73 7.22 -14.23 9.90
CA ARG A 73 8.59 -14.36 9.38
C ARG A 73 8.63 -14.79 7.91
N SER A 74 7.61 -15.49 7.43
CA SER A 74 7.56 -16.14 6.10
C SER A 74 7.00 -15.25 4.98
N ARG A 75 6.94 -13.93 5.17
CA ARG A 75 6.41 -13.02 4.14
C ARG A 75 7.35 -12.87 2.98
N VAL A 76 6.76 -12.82 1.79
CA VAL A 76 7.48 -12.40 0.59
C VAL A 76 7.90 -10.94 0.78
N LYS A 77 9.17 -10.68 0.59
CA LYS A 77 9.78 -9.35 0.65
C LYS A 77 10.62 -9.15 -0.61
N PHE A 78 10.57 -7.97 -1.15
CA PHE A 78 11.45 -7.61 -2.27
C PHE A 78 11.99 -6.20 -2.07
N SER A 79 13.16 -5.93 -2.66
CA SER A 79 13.79 -4.62 -2.57
C SER A 79 13.13 -3.64 -3.53
N MET A 80 12.96 -2.40 -3.08
CA MET A 80 12.54 -1.29 -3.93
C MET A 80 13.68 -0.73 -4.80
N ASP A 81 14.95 -1.10 -4.52
CA ASP A 81 16.12 -0.57 -5.23
C ASP A 81 16.04 -0.71 -6.76
N PRO A 82 15.66 -1.87 -7.35
CA PRO A 82 15.53 -2.01 -8.79
C PRO A 82 14.50 -1.05 -9.42
N PHE A 83 13.40 -0.81 -8.71
CA PHE A 83 12.35 0.08 -9.18
C PHE A 83 12.82 1.53 -9.22
N ILE A 84 13.45 2.00 -8.14
CA ILE A 84 13.94 3.37 -8.03
C ILE A 84 15.10 3.58 -8.99
N LYS A 85 16.02 2.64 -9.09
CA LYS A 85 17.14 2.72 -10.03
C LYS A 85 16.67 2.85 -11.48
N LYS A 86 15.59 2.15 -11.85
CA LYS A 86 15.07 2.14 -13.22
C LYS A 86 14.18 3.35 -13.53
N TYR A 87 13.28 3.72 -12.63
CA TYR A 87 12.22 4.68 -12.91
C TYR A 87 12.43 6.05 -12.25
N GLN A 88 13.34 6.15 -11.29
CA GLN A 88 13.68 7.39 -10.58
C GLN A 88 15.20 7.50 -10.36
N PRO A 89 16.01 7.38 -11.42
CA PRO A 89 17.47 7.34 -11.30
C PRO A 89 18.04 8.58 -10.60
N GLU A 90 17.40 9.74 -10.75
CA GLU A 90 17.78 11.00 -10.11
C GLU A 90 17.61 10.98 -8.57
N ASN A 91 16.73 10.10 -8.06
CA ASN A 91 16.48 9.94 -6.64
C ASN A 91 17.25 8.76 -6.03
N TYR A 92 17.88 7.92 -6.85
CA TYR A 92 18.48 6.67 -6.39
C TYR A 92 19.58 6.86 -5.33
N GLU A 93 20.44 7.86 -5.53
CA GLU A 93 21.49 8.21 -4.53
C GLU A 93 20.90 8.65 -3.19
N LYS A 94 19.82 9.44 -3.20
CA LYS A 94 19.10 9.84 -1.99
C LYS A 94 18.45 8.63 -1.32
N TRP A 95 17.85 7.77 -2.13
CA TRP A 95 17.19 6.54 -1.65
C TRP A 95 18.18 5.64 -0.91
N ILE A 96 19.34 5.32 -1.50
CA ILE A 96 20.36 4.46 -0.89
C ILE A 96 20.84 5.05 0.45
N LYS A 97 21.02 6.36 0.51
CA LYS A 97 21.47 7.07 1.71
C LYS A 97 20.35 7.24 2.76
N GLY A 98 19.13 6.81 2.46
CA GLY A 98 17.97 7.02 3.34
C GLY A 98 17.52 8.47 3.44
N LEU A 99 17.83 9.28 2.44
CA LEU A 99 17.51 10.71 2.37
C LEU A 99 16.31 11.01 1.46
N ASP A 100 15.79 10.00 0.78
CA ASP A 100 14.57 10.13 -0.03
C ASP A 100 13.32 10.07 0.87
N ILE A 101 13.12 11.16 1.60
CA ILE A 101 12.04 11.34 2.56
C ILE A 101 10.96 12.18 1.89
N ALA A 102 9.87 11.54 1.52
CA ALA A 102 8.70 12.22 1.03
C ALA A 102 7.46 11.70 1.77
N PRO A 103 6.42 12.52 1.92
CA PRO A 103 5.17 12.06 2.50
C PRO A 103 4.53 11.00 1.59
N HIS A 104 3.68 10.17 2.17
CA HIS A 104 2.90 9.23 1.39
C HIS A 104 1.91 10.00 0.50
N PRO A 105 1.63 9.54 -0.74
CA PRO A 105 0.73 10.24 -1.67
C PRO A 105 -0.68 10.55 -1.12
N TYR A 106 -1.14 9.78 -0.15
CA TYR A 106 -2.45 9.96 0.50
C TYR A 106 -2.37 10.43 1.95
N ASP A 107 -1.21 10.92 2.38
CA ASP A 107 -1.11 11.51 3.71
C ASP A 107 -1.90 12.83 3.77
N PRO A 108 -2.64 13.06 4.86
CA PRO A 108 -3.33 14.33 5.06
C PRO A 108 -2.33 15.49 5.27
N PRO A 109 -2.71 16.73 5.00
CA PRO A 109 -1.82 17.89 5.04
C PRO A 109 -1.01 18.04 6.32
N GLU A 110 -1.61 17.73 7.48
CA GLU A 110 -0.95 17.83 8.79
C GLU A 110 0.22 16.84 8.88
N LYS A 111 0.00 15.60 8.41
CA LYS A 111 1.03 14.57 8.40
C LYS A 111 2.11 14.86 7.37
N VAL A 112 1.74 15.41 6.22
CA VAL A 112 2.70 15.90 5.21
C VAL A 112 3.64 16.92 5.84
N ALA A 113 3.10 17.93 6.56
CA ALA A 113 3.88 18.94 7.23
C ALA A 113 4.83 18.35 8.30
N GLU A 114 4.37 17.34 9.06
CA GLU A 114 5.20 16.66 10.06
C GLU A 114 6.36 15.90 9.40
N VAL A 115 6.09 15.14 8.33
CA VAL A 115 7.12 14.39 7.59
C VAL A 115 8.16 15.33 7.01
N LEU A 116 7.75 16.44 6.41
CA LEU A 116 8.66 17.42 5.84
C LEU A 116 9.51 18.12 6.92
N LYS A 117 8.96 18.43 8.09
CA LYS A 117 9.72 18.95 9.24
C LYS A 117 10.77 17.96 9.71
N ARG A 118 10.41 16.67 9.81
CA ARG A 118 11.36 15.59 10.18
C ARG A 118 12.46 15.44 9.12
N ALA A 119 12.11 15.53 7.84
CA ALA A 119 13.08 15.48 6.74
C ALA A 119 14.12 16.60 6.81
N ALA A 120 13.71 17.78 7.23
CA ALA A 120 14.60 18.93 7.42
C ALA A 120 15.51 18.80 8.64
N GLY A 121 15.15 17.98 9.63
CA GLY A 121 15.85 17.88 10.92
C GLY A 121 16.54 16.56 11.25
N ASN A 122 16.28 15.45 10.55
CA ASN A 122 16.80 14.16 10.99
C ASN A 122 16.87 13.09 9.88
N LYS A 123 17.83 12.15 10.04
CA LYS A 123 17.95 10.93 9.23
C LYS A 123 16.81 9.97 9.58
N SER A 124 15.75 9.91 8.79
CA SER A 124 14.67 8.95 9.02
C SER A 124 15.05 7.54 8.54
N LYS A 125 14.52 6.52 9.21
CA LYS A 125 14.60 5.14 8.73
C LYS A 125 13.71 5.01 7.50
N VAL A 126 14.31 4.80 6.33
CA VAL A 126 13.61 4.43 5.11
C VAL A 126 13.52 2.92 5.06
N TYR A 127 12.32 2.38 4.88
CA TYR A 127 12.14 0.96 4.67
C TYR A 127 12.52 0.63 3.22
N LYS A 128 13.56 -0.17 3.04
CA LYS A 128 14.04 -0.59 1.72
C LYS A 128 13.25 -1.76 1.11
N TYR A 129 12.38 -2.39 1.89
CA TYR A 129 11.64 -3.59 1.51
C TYR A 129 10.14 -3.42 1.75
N VAL A 130 9.34 -4.00 0.87
CA VAL A 130 7.88 -4.05 0.92
C VAL A 130 7.40 -5.48 1.09
#